data_bade47cbed1c42e59c656b0c56576a55
#
_entry.id   bade47cbed1c42e59c656b0c56576a55
#
_cell.length_a   1.000
_cell.length_b   1.000
_cell.length_c   1.000
_cell.angle_alpha   90.00
_cell.angle_beta   90.00
_cell.angle_gamma   90.00
#
_symmetry.space_group_name_H-M   'P 1'
#
loop_
_entity.id
_entity.type
_entity.pdbx_description
1 polymer ?
#
loop_
_entity_poly.entity_id
_entity_poly.type
_entity_poly.pdbx_seq_one_letter_code
_entity_poly.pdbx_strand_id
1 'polypeptide(L)'
;LDFLLDVMGGGDYSDTDTIIQVLEKYLPDYDQSKADNASALAFSLSEGYMRQECRFRNMLNSQENYYFLKDVLNRLKEDPDFGAAAAARLETISHTILNRRGLVFMAAASPDVLGTLEQTAVDILGRLPGFKEEHSTPAPAVWLPDQRQKLAVCVEASCQETRLMGDFHGNPGFKGRYLPFLMAAADKYLKPAIRYQGGAYDSGIDFYIPAGYFSLWSTADPEVRSTIKLFLATGAQLMELP
;
A
#
# COMPACT_ATOMS: atom_id res chain seq x y z
N LEU A 1 0.88 21.24 19.67
CA LEU A 1 2.04 20.37 19.82
C LEU A 1 1.92 19.48 21.05
N ASP A 2 1.53 20.03 22.22
CA ASP A 2 1.32 19.27 23.47
C ASP A 2 0.33 18.11 23.27
N PHE A 3 -0.80 18.37 22.61
CA PHE A 3 -1.77 17.31 22.29
C PHE A 3 -1.15 16.16 21.47
N LEU A 4 -0.30 16.47 20.50
CA LEU A 4 0.38 15.43 19.72
C LEU A 4 1.33 14.58 20.58
N LEU A 5 2.06 15.23 21.48
CA LEU A 5 2.98 14.54 22.41
C LEU A 5 2.21 13.71 23.44
N ASP A 6 1.07 14.18 23.90
CA ASP A 6 0.21 13.42 24.80
C ASP A 6 -0.36 12.17 24.11
N VAL A 7 -0.79 12.30 22.83
CA VAL A 7 -1.21 11.14 22.02
C VAL A 7 -0.06 10.16 21.79
N MET A 8 1.16 10.66 21.52
CA MET A 8 2.32 9.81 21.26
C MET A 8 2.87 9.13 22.52
N GLY A 9 2.75 9.76 23.69
CA GLY A 9 3.36 9.29 24.92
C GLY A 9 2.40 8.66 25.95
N GLY A 10 1.09 8.85 25.79
CA GLY A 10 0.10 8.55 26.82
C GLY A 10 -1.19 7.89 26.32
N GLY A 11 -1.15 7.20 25.19
CA GLY A 11 -2.33 6.48 24.70
C GLY A 11 -2.81 5.43 25.71
N ASP A 12 -4.07 5.51 26.15
CA ASP A 12 -4.71 4.48 26.96
C ASP A 12 -5.35 3.45 26.04
N TYR A 13 -4.77 2.26 25.99
CA TYR A 13 -5.26 1.14 25.19
C TYR A 13 -6.15 0.19 25.99
N SER A 14 -6.41 0.47 27.28
CA SER A 14 -7.23 -0.38 28.14
C SER A 14 -8.73 -0.24 27.88
N ASP A 15 -9.16 0.86 27.24
CA ASP A 15 -10.54 1.10 26.83
C ASP A 15 -10.86 0.31 25.55
N THR A 16 -11.21 -0.96 25.73
CA THR A 16 -11.58 -1.86 24.62
C THR A 16 -12.87 -1.43 23.92
N ASP A 17 -13.79 -0.73 24.59
CA ASP A 17 -15.02 -0.23 23.97
C ASP A 17 -14.71 0.86 22.95
N THR A 18 -13.79 1.75 23.24
CA THR A 18 -13.31 2.75 22.29
C THR A 18 -12.61 2.07 21.09
N ILE A 19 -11.81 1.02 21.31
CA ILE A 19 -11.18 0.27 20.22
C ILE A 19 -12.23 -0.37 19.31
N ILE A 20 -13.26 -0.98 19.88
CA ILE A 20 -14.40 -1.56 19.13
C ILE A 20 -15.09 -0.48 18.28
N GLN A 21 -15.43 0.67 18.88
CA GLN A 21 -16.08 1.77 18.15
C GLN A 21 -15.23 2.30 16.98
N VAL A 22 -13.92 2.42 17.16
CA VAL A 22 -12.99 2.82 16.11
C VAL A 22 -13.00 1.81 14.96
N LEU A 23 -12.94 0.51 15.27
CA LEU A 23 -12.96 -0.54 14.24
C LEU A 23 -14.32 -0.64 13.53
N GLU A 24 -15.43 -0.47 14.27
CA GLU A 24 -16.79 -0.46 13.70
C GLU A 24 -16.99 0.70 12.72
N LYS A 25 -16.36 1.82 12.96
CA LYS A 25 -16.36 2.96 12.03
C LYS A 25 -15.39 2.75 10.87
N TYR A 26 -14.18 2.29 11.14
CA TYR A 26 -13.12 2.15 10.13
C TYR A 26 -13.44 1.10 9.05
N LEU A 27 -14.00 -0.06 9.44
CA LEU A 27 -14.20 -1.17 8.50
C LEU A 27 -15.19 -0.84 7.37
N PRO A 28 -16.38 -0.23 7.62
CA PRO A 28 -17.26 0.21 6.55
C PRO A 28 -16.63 1.30 5.64
N ASP A 29 -15.93 2.27 6.24
CA ASP A 29 -15.24 3.32 5.48
C ASP A 29 -14.16 2.72 4.56
N TYR A 30 -13.46 1.69 5.03
CA TYR A 30 -12.48 0.97 4.22
C TYR A 30 -13.12 0.18 3.08
N ASP A 31 -14.28 -0.47 3.31
CA ASP A 31 -15.02 -1.17 2.25
C ASP A 31 -15.49 -0.20 1.17
N GLN A 32 -16.02 0.95 1.55
CA GLN A 32 -16.41 1.99 0.60
C GLN A 32 -15.20 2.51 -0.18
N SER A 33 -14.09 2.78 0.49
CA SER A 33 -12.88 3.28 -0.16
C SER A 33 -12.30 2.31 -1.21
N LYS A 34 -12.48 1.01 -1.02
CA LYS A 34 -12.07 -0.01 -2.02
C LYS A 34 -12.93 0.06 -3.27
N ALA A 35 -14.23 0.27 -3.13
CA ALA A 35 -15.13 0.44 -4.27
C ALA A 35 -14.81 1.73 -5.05
N ASP A 36 -14.62 2.83 -4.34
CA ASP A 36 -14.31 4.13 -4.93
C ASP A 36 -12.93 4.18 -5.60
N ASN A 37 -11.98 3.37 -5.11
CA ASN A 37 -10.58 3.35 -5.58
C ASN A 37 -10.15 1.96 -6.08
N ALA A 38 -11.03 1.25 -6.81
CA ALA A 38 -10.75 -0.10 -7.31
C ALA A 38 -9.46 -0.20 -8.14
N SER A 39 -9.11 0.85 -8.89
CA SER A 39 -7.86 0.92 -9.66
C SER A 39 -6.62 0.94 -8.75
N ALA A 40 -6.64 1.72 -7.67
CA ALA A 40 -5.57 1.75 -6.68
C ALA A 40 -5.46 0.42 -5.93
N LEU A 41 -6.58 -0.22 -5.62
CA LEU A 41 -6.61 -1.55 -5.02
C LEU A 41 -5.97 -2.59 -5.95
N ALA A 42 -6.37 -2.62 -7.23
CA ALA A 42 -5.79 -3.52 -8.22
C ALA A 42 -4.28 -3.30 -8.39
N PHE A 43 -3.83 -2.05 -8.37
CA PHE A 43 -2.41 -1.71 -8.40
C PHE A 43 -1.67 -2.23 -7.17
N SER A 44 -2.12 -1.89 -5.96
CA SER A 44 -1.42 -2.25 -4.73
C SER A 44 -1.34 -3.77 -4.53
N LEU A 45 -2.41 -4.50 -4.83
CA LEU A 45 -2.42 -5.94 -4.76
C LEU A 45 -1.42 -6.56 -5.74
N SER A 46 -1.37 -6.08 -6.98
CA SER A 46 -0.43 -6.56 -7.99
C SER A 46 1.02 -6.22 -7.64
N GLU A 47 1.27 -5.02 -7.13
CA GLU A 47 2.59 -4.55 -6.68
C GLU A 47 3.16 -5.43 -5.56
N GLY A 48 2.30 -5.96 -4.69
CA GLY A 48 2.68 -6.87 -3.61
C GLY A 48 3.32 -8.19 -4.07
N TYR A 49 3.22 -8.53 -5.37
CA TYR A 49 3.92 -9.68 -5.97
C TYR A 49 5.28 -9.30 -6.55
N MET A 50 5.59 -8.02 -6.66
CA MET A 50 6.80 -7.53 -7.32
C MET A 50 7.95 -7.30 -6.34
N ARG A 51 7.67 -6.81 -5.12
CA ARG A 51 8.68 -6.40 -4.12
C ARG A 51 8.23 -6.72 -2.70
N GLN A 52 9.20 -7.06 -1.85
CA GLN A 52 8.94 -7.38 -0.44
C GLN A 52 8.35 -6.20 0.34
N GLU A 53 8.85 -4.99 0.10
CA GLU A 53 8.34 -3.78 0.74
C GLU A 53 6.89 -3.48 0.31
N CYS A 54 6.54 -3.73 -0.95
CA CYS A 54 5.18 -3.60 -1.44
C CYS A 54 4.27 -4.67 -0.84
N ARG A 55 4.77 -5.90 -0.72
CA ARG A 55 4.06 -6.98 -0.04
C ARG A 55 3.79 -6.65 1.42
N PHE A 56 4.80 -6.15 2.13
CA PHE A 56 4.66 -5.73 3.52
C PHE A 56 3.62 -4.60 3.66
N ARG A 57 3.67 -3.59 2.80
CA ARG A 57 2.69 -2.51 2.77
C ARG A 57 1.27 -3.03 2.51
N ASN A 58 1.11 -4.01 1.63
CA ASN A 58 -0.18 -4.65 1.38
C ASN A 58 -0.71 -5.41 2.59
N MET A 59 0.14 -6.10 3.33
CA MET A 59 -0.26 -6.75 4.59
C MET A 59 -0.79 -5.74 5.61
N LEU A 60 -0.29 -4.50 5.59
CA LEU A 60 -0.73 -3.44 6.51
C LEU A 60 -1.96 -2.66 6.01
N ASN A 61 -2.18 -2.54 4.70
CA ASN A 61 -3.14 -1.60 4.14
C ASN A 61 -4.07 -2.20 3.06
N SER A 62 -4.11 -3.55 2.92
CA SER A 62 -4.94 -4.17 1.89
C SER A 62 -6.03 -5.07 2.48
N GLN A 63 -6.58 -5.91 1.61
CA GLN A 63 -7.62 -6.88 1.94
C GLN A 63 -7.23 -7.81 3.11
N GLU A 64 -5.96 -8.17 3.25
CA GLU A 64 -5.48 -9.00 4.36
C GLU A 64 -5.62 -8.27 5.70
N ASN A 65 -5.24 -6.99 5.73
CA ASN A 65 -5.43 -6.16 6.92
C ASN A 65 -6.90 -6.01 7.28
N TYR A 66 -7.77 -5.81 6.29
CA TYR A 66 -9.21 -5.71 6.52
C TYR A 66 -9.76 -6.96 7.21
N TYR A 67 -9.44 -8.15 6.71
CA TYR A 67 -9.90 -9.38 7.32
C TYR A 67 -9.30 -9.61 8.72
N PHE A 68 -8.03 -9.26 8.89
CA PHE A 68 -7.39 -9.28 10.20
C PHE A 68 -8.10 -8.37 11.20
N LEU A 69 -8.37 -7.12 10.83
CA LEU A 69 -9.07 -6.17 11.71
C LEU A 69 -10.51 -6.59 11.99
N LYS A 70 -11.19 -7.22 11.02
CA LYS A 70 -12.52 -7.78 11.21
C LYS A 70 -12.51 -8.96 12.20
N ASP A 71 -11.51 -9.83 12.14
CA ASP A 71 -11.31 -10.90 13.12
C ASP A 71 -11.03 -10.33 14.51
N VAL A 72 -10.15 -9.34 14.61
CA VAL A 72 -9.86 -8.61 15.86
C VAL A 72 -11.14 -8.02 16.44
N LEU A 73 -11.96 -7.35 15.65
CA LEU A 73 -13.24 -6.78 16.11
C LEU A 73 -14.18 -7.85 16.66
N ASN A 74 -14.34 -8.97 15.96
CA ASN A 74 -15.19 -10.07 16.41
C ASN A 74 -14.69 -10.64 17.76
N ARG A 75 -13.39 -10.88 17.87
CA ARG A 75 -12.79 -11.41 19.09
C ARG A 75 -12.86 -10.43 20.26
N LEU A 76 -12.71 -9.14 20.02
CA LEU A 76 -12.91 -8.12 21.08
C LEU A 76 -14.33 -8.12 21.64
N LYS A 77 -15.33 -8.44 20.81
CA LYS A 77 -16.74 -8.52 21.23
C LYS A 77 -17.08 -9.81 21.96
N GLU A 78 -16.42 -10.90 21.63
CA GLU A 78 -16.78 -12.24 22.10
C GLU A 78 -15.91 -12.73 23.26
N ASP A 79 -14.68 -12.21 23.41
CA ASP A 79 -13.68 -12.71 24.36
C ASP A 79 -13.06 -11.55 25.18
N PRO A 80 -13.50 -11.36 26.43
CA PRO A 80 -12.94 -10.33 27.30
C PRO A 80 -11.42 -10.50 27.60
N ASP A 81 -10.93 -11.74 27.66
CA ASP A 81 -9.50 -12.02 27.89
C ASP A 81 -8.67 -11.59 26.67
N PHE A 82 -9.22 -11.70 25.48
CA PHE A 82 -8.60 -11.18 24.27
C PHE A 82 -8.47 -9.65 24.29
N GLY A 83 -9.47 -8.95 24.84
CA GLY A 83 -9.42 -7.49 24.98
C GLY A 83 -8.21 -7.02 25.80
N ALA A 84 -7.97 -7.64 26.95
CA ALA A 84 -6.82 -7.33 27.78
C ALA A 84 -5.48 -7.63 27.08
N ALA A 85 -5.39 -8.76 26.40
CA ALA A 85 -4.19 -9.13 25.64
C ALA A 85 -3.94 -8.19 24.46
N ALA A 86 -4.97 -7.75 23.74
CA ALA A 86 -4.89 -6.79 22.65
C ALA A 86 -4.41 -5.42 23.15
N ALA A 87 -4.95 -4.93 24.27
CA ALA A 87 -4.54 -3.69 24.90
C ALA A 87 -3.04 -3.69 25.25
N ALA A 88 -2.57 -4.74 25.93
CA ALA A 88 -1.15 -4.90 26.30
C ALA A 88 -0.24 -4.96 25.03
N ARG A 89 -0.73 -5.58 23.96
CA ARG A 89 0.00 -5.63 22.69
C ARG A 89 0.09 -4.27 22.01
N LEU A 90 -1.00 -3.51 22.00
CA LEU A 90 -1.03 -2.15 21.46
C LEU A 90 -0.11 -1.21 22.23
N GLU A 91 -0.09 -1.28 23.54
CA GLU A 91 0.83 -0.54 24.40
C GLU A 91 2.30 -0.88 24.07
N THR A 92 2.63 -2.16 23.94
CA THR A 92 3.96 -2.62 23.53
C THR A 92 4.36 -2.07 22.17
N ILE A 93 3.47 -2.13 21.19
CA ILE A 93 3.69 -1.59 19.83
C ILE A 93 3.90 -0.07 19.91
N SER A 94 3.06 0.64 20.64
CA SER A 94 3.17 2.09 20.81
C SER A 94 4.53 2.49 21.37
N HIS A 95 4.97 1.88 22.45
CA HIS A 95 6.27 2.15 23.05
C HIS A 95 7.46 1.76 22.17
N THR A 96 7.28 0.74 21.31
CA THR A 96 8.30 0.33 20.34
C THR A 96 8.45 1.32 19.19
N ILE A 97 7.34 1.92 18.74
CA ILE A 97 7.33 2.83 17.60
C ILE A 97 7.54 4.28 18.04
N LEU A 98 6.83 4.71 19.09
CA LEU A 98 6.78 6.10 19.55
C LEU A 98 7.84 6.36 20.64
N ASN A 99 9.11 6.39 20.23
CA ASN A 99 10.23 6.67 21.13
C ASN A 99 11.27 7.56 20.44
N ARG A 100 12.23 8.10 21.25
CA ARG A 100 13.23 9.05 20.75
C ARG A 100 14.16 8.48 19.68
N ARG A 101 14.42 7.18 19.68
CA ARG A 101 15.39 6.54 18.77
C ARG A 101 14.88 6.46 17.32
N GLY A 102 13.57 6.30 17.15
CA GLY A 102 12.94 6.16 15.83
C GLY A 102 12.51 7.49 15.20
N LEU A 103 12.65 8.63 15.90
CA LEU A 103 12.14 9.90 15.44
C LEU A 103 13.18 10.65 14.60
N VAL A 104 12.75 11.12 13.43
CA VAL A 104 13.49 12.06 12.60
C VAL A 104 12.70 13.36 12.53
N PHE A 105 13.26 14.44 13.03
CA PHE A 105 12.68 15.77 12.93
C PHE A 105 13.28 16.50 11.72
N MET A 106 12.45 16.93 10.78
CA MET A 106 12.84 17.74 9.64
C MET A 106 12.07 19.05 9.67
N ALA A 107 12.77 20.18 9.55
CA ALA A 107 12.15 21.49 9.47
C ALA A 107 12.77 22.30 8.33
N ALA A 108 11.94 23.06 7.62
CA ALA A 108 12.37 24.05 6.64
C ALA A 108 11.73 25.40 7.03
N ALA A 109 12.57 26.37 7.32
CA ALA A 109 12.13 27.70 7.75
C ALA A 109 13.19 28.75 7.37
N SER A 110 12.84 30.03 7.53
CA SER A 110 13.82 31.11 7.41
C SER A 110 14.88 31.05 8.51
N PRO A 111 16.10 31.57 8.29
CA PRO A 111 17.20 31.46 9.25
C PRO A 111 16.91 32.01 10.64
N ASP A 112 16.06 33.05 10.73
CA ASP A 112 15.64 33.68 11.98
C ASP A 112 14.74 32.78 12.84
N VAL A 113 14.06 31.80 12.23
CA VAL A 113 13.15 30.86 12.91
C VAL A 113 13.84 29.54 13.23
N LEU A 114 14.89 29.15 12.49
CA LEU A 114 15.53 27.83 12.64
C LEU A 114 16.03 27.56 14.06
N GLY A 115 16.64 28.56 14.74
CA GLY A 115 17.12 28.39 16.13
C GLY A 115 16.00 28.07 17.12
N THR A 116 14.83 28.68 16.93
CA THR A 116 13.65 28.39 17.77
C THR A 116 13.10 26.99 17.48
N LEU A 117 13.11 26.55 16.22
CA LEU A 117 12.67 25.20 15.83
C LEU A 117 13.61 24.13 16.36
N GLU A 118 14.92 24.38 16.36
CA GLU A 118 15.91 23.47 16.94
C GLU A 118 15.66 23.25 18.44
N GLN A 119 15.48 24.34 19.20
CA GLN A 119 15.15 24.24 20.62
C GLN A 119 13.83 23.50 20.84
N THR A 120 12.80 23.81 20.05
CA THR A 120 11.51 23.11 20.12
C THR A 120 11.67 21.62 19.83
N ALA A 121 12.50 21.23 18.87
CA ALA A 121 12.77 19.81 18.59
C ALA A 121 13.45 19.10 19.76
N VAL A 122 14.41 19.75 20.41
CA VAL A 122 15.07 19.21 21.62
C VAL A 122 14.07 19.02 22.75
N ASP A 123 13.19 19.97 22.97
CA ASP A 123 12.17 19.92 24.02
C ASP A 123 11.15 18.79 23.73
N ILE A 124 10.73 18.62 22.48
CA ILE A 124 9.87 17.52 22.03
C ILE A 124 10.54 16.18 22.29
N LEU A 125 11.77 16.00 21.81
CA LEU A 125 12.53 14.77 22.01
C LEU A 125 12.74 14.46 23.51
N GLY A 126 12.90 15.50 24.34
CA GLY A 126 13.02 15.36 25.77
C GLY A 126 11.77 14.79 26.46
N ARG A 127 10.59 15.05 25.91
CA ARG A 127 9.29 14.60 26.45
C ARG A 127 8.89 13.19 26.00
N LEU A 128 9.48 12.68 24.93
CA LEU A 128 9.19 11.34 24.44
C LEU A 128 9.88 10.27 25.30
N PRO A 129 9.26 9.09 25.45
CA PRO A 129 9.84 7.99 26.20
C PRO A 129 11.20 7.58 25.62
N GLY A 130 12.11 7.18 26.49
CA GLY A 130 13.37 6.56 26.09
C GLY A 130 13.12 5.19 25.46
N PHE A 131 13.99 4.81 24.52
CA PHE A 131 13.97 3.46 23.97
C PHE A 131 14.40 2.48 25.08
N LYS A 132 13.53 1.53 25.41
CA LYS A 132 13.91 0.35 26.19
C LYS A 132 14.36 -0.73 25.22
N GLU A 133 15.58 -1.18 25.32
CA GLU A 133 16.07 -2.33 24.57
C GLU A 133 15.37 -3.60 25.11
N GLU A 134 14.14 -3.83 24.72
CA GLU A 134 13.51 -5.13 24.84
C GLU A 134 13.69 -5.81 23.49
N HIS A 135 14.40 -6.92 23.53
CA HIS A 135 14.70 -7.92 22.50
C HIS A 135 14.04 -7.62 21.15
N SER A 136 14.81 -7.05 20.21
CA SER A 136 14.36 -6.95 18.84
C SER A 136 14.16 -8.36 18.27
N THR A 137 12.94 -8.84 18.34
CA THR A 137 12.58 -10.02 17.55
C THR A 137 12.87 -9.66 16.09
N PRO A 138 13.68 -10.44 15.39
CA PRO A 138 13.91 -10.19 13.97
C PRO A 138 12.58 -10.03 13.28
N ALA A 139 12.42 -9.00 12.46
CA ALA A 139 11.22 -8.85 11.66
C ALA A 139 10.98 -10.14 10.88
N PRO A 140 9.76 -10.69 10.88
CA PRO A 140 9.47 -11.90 10.12
C PRO A 140 9.85 -11.65 8.66
N ALA A 141 10.53 -12.63 8.07
CA ALA A 141 10.88 -12.55 6.66
C ALA A 141 9.58 -12.45 5.83
N VAL A 142 9.37 -11.34 5.16
CA VAL A 142 8.28 -11.17 4.21
C VAL A 142 8.72 -11.83 2.91
N TRP A 143 8.11 -12.97 2.56
CA TRP A 143 8.37 -13.64 1.30
C TRP A 143 7.37 -13.21 0.23
N LEU A 144 7.80 -13.18 -1.01
CA LEU A 144 6.92 -12.90 -2.13
C LEU A 144 6.11 -14.15 -2.48
N PRO A 145 4.80 -14.01 -2.71
CA PRO A 145 4.00 -15.12 -3.22
C PRO A 145 4.40 -15.47 -4.67
N ASP A 146 3.93 -16.61 -5.15
CA ASP A 146 4.18 -17.00 -6.55
C ASP A 146 3.64 -15.94 -7.50
N GLN A 147 4.52 -15.36 -8.32
CA GLN A 147 4.20 -14.30 -9.28
C GLN A 147 3.26 -14.76 -10.42
N ARG A 148 3.02 -16.06 -10.57
CA ARG A 148 2.11 -16.61 -11.59
C ARG A 148 0.66 -16.65 -11.14
N GLN A 149 0.35 -16.19 -9.94
CA GLN A 149 -1.02 -16.17 -9.44
C GLN A 149 -1.89 -15.21 -10.25
N LYS A 150 -3.12 -15.66 -10.50
CA LYS A 150 -4.21 -14.84 -11.02
C LYS A 150 -5.10 -14.52 -9.83
N LEU A 151 -5.25 -13.24 -9.53
CA LEU A 151 -6.07 -12.75 -8.44
C LEU A 151 -7.27 -12.01 -9.01
N ALA A 152 -8.46 -12.32 -8.51
CA ALA A 152 -9.67 -11.54 -8.72
C ALA A 152 -10.25 -11.16 -7.36
N VAL A 153 -10.56 -9.89 -7.18
CA VAL A 153 -11.20 -9.36 -5.97
C VAL A 153 -12.53 -8.74 -6.36
N CYS A 154 -13.60 -9.18 -5.72
CA CYS A 154 -14.93 -8.61 -5.87
C CYS A 154 -15.09 -7.42 -4.93
N VAL A 155 -15.47 -6.28 -5.47
CA VAL A 155 -15.83 -5.06 -4.75
C VAL A 155 -17.14 -4.52 -5.30
N GLU A 156 -17.88 -3.75 -4.52
CA GLU A 156 -19.13 -3.11 -4.94
C GLU A 156 -18.82 -1.88 -5.80
N ALA A 157 -18.21 -2.10 -6.97
CA ALA A 157 -17.88 -1.04 -7.92
C ALA A 157 -18.70 -1.19 -9.20
N SER A 158 -18.95 -0.09 -9.88
CA SER A 158 -19.70 -0.05 -11.15
C SER A 158 -18.87 -0.49 -12.35
N CYS A 159 -17.56 -0.69 -12.19
CA CYS A 159 -16.64 -1.00 -13.27
C CYS A 159 -15.59 -2.02 -12.85
N GLN A 160 -14.89 -2.57 -13.83
CA GLN A 160 -13.81 -3.53 -13.63
C GLN A 160 -12.45 -2.85 -13.87
N GLU A 161 -11.48 -3.21 -13.04
CA GLU A 161 -10.10 -2.77 -13.15
C GLU A 161 -9.20 -3.97 -13.45
N THR A 162 -8.33 -3.84 -14.44
CA THR A 162 -7.46 -4.94 -14.83
C THR A 162 -6.01 -4.52 -14.83
N ARG A 163 -5.15 -5.36 -14.24
CA ARG A 163 -3.70 -5.13 -14.23
C ARG A 163 -2.93 -6.41 -14.54
N LEU A 164 -1.83 -6.24 -15.25
CA LEU A 164 -0.80 -7.26 -15.45
C LEU A 164 0.54 -6.61 -15.14
N MET A 165 1.26 -7.15 -14.16
CA MET A 165 2.60 -6.68 -13.82
C MET A 165 3.66 -7.67 -14.24
N GLY A 166 4.84 -7.14 -14.56
CA GLY A 166 6.02 -7.92 -14.87
C GLY A 166 7.28 -7.30 -14.29
N ASP A 167 8.18 -8.16 -13.86
CA ASP A 167 9.48 -7.78 -13.30
C ASP A 167 10.52 -7.74 -14.41
N PHE A 168 11.27 -6.64 -14.50
CA PHE A 168 12.44 -6.52 -15.37
C PHE A 168 13.73 -6.27 -14.57
N HIS A 169 13.66 -6.26 -13.24
CA HIS A 169 14.82 -6.08 -12.38
C HIS A 169 15.79 -7.26 -12.57
N GLY A 170 17.04 -6.94 -12.77
CA GLY A 170 18.05 -7.96 -13.04
C GLY A 170 18.00 -8.56 -14.45
N ASN A 171 17.09 -8.13 -15.32
CA ASN A 171 17.12 -8.52 -16.72
C ASN A 171 18.23 -7.77 -17.46
N PRO A 172 19.33 -8.44 -17.88
CA PRO A 172 20.47 -7.78 -18.54
C PRO A 172 20.11 -7.21 -19.91
N GLY A 173 18.99 -7.64 -20.47
CA GLY A 173 18.45 -7.13 -21.75
C GLY A 173 17.71 -5.81 -21.61
N PHE A 174 17.26 -5.44 -20.41
CA PHE A 174 16.52 -4.19 -20.21
C PHE A 174 17.44 -2.98 -20.35
N LYS A 175 17.04 -2.02 -21.14
CA LYS A 175 17.74 -0.72 -21.31
C LYS A 175 16.71 0.40 -21.34
N GLY A 176 16.99 1.52 -20.65
CA GLY A 176 16.09 2.67 -20.57
C GLY A 176 15.66 3.21 -21.94
N ARG A 177 16.44 2.98 -23.00
CA ARG A 177 16.08 3.34 -24.39
C ARG A 177 14.85 2.61 -24.93
N TYR A 178 14.39 1.53 -24.26
CA TYR A 178 13.17 0.83 -24.66
C TYR A 178 11.88 1.54 -24.20
N LEU A 179 11.98 2.47 -23.23
CA LEU A 179 10.82 3.18 -22.72
C LEU A 179 9.99 3.89 -23.81
N PRO A 180 10.59 4.62 -24.78
CA PRO A 180 9.81 5.24 -25.85
C PRO A 180 9.01 4.23 -26.67
N PHE A 181 9.56 3.04 -26.94
CA PHE A 181 8.86 1.97 -27.67
C PHE A 181 7.66 1.45 -26.89
N LEU A 182 7.81 1.30 -25.58
CA LEU A 182 6.74 0.81 -24.71
C LEU A 182 5.62 1.86 -24.55
N MET A 183 5.97 3.14 -24.52
CA MET A 183 4.99 4.24 -24.59
C MET A 183 4.27 4.25 -25.94
N ALA A 184 5.00 4.03 -27.04
CA ALA A 184 4.40 3.90 -28.38
C ALA A 184 3.44 2.70 -28.46
N ALA A 185 3.76 1.58 -27.79
CA ALA A 185 2.85 0.44 -27.73
C ALA A 185 1.55 0.77 -26.98
N ALA A 186 1.61 1.52 -25.88
CA ALA A 186 0.42 1.98 -25.20
C ALA A 186 -0.47 2.80 -26.13
N ASP A 187 0.10 3.78 -26.83
CA ASP A 187 -0.66 4.70 -27.67
C ASP A 187 -1.09 4.09 -29.01
N LYS A 188 -0.27 3.24 -29.64
CA LYS A 188 -0.51 2.68 -30.99
C LYS A 188 -1.26 1.35 -30.96
N TYR A 189 -1.19 0.60 -29.87
CA TYR A 189 -1.77 -0.73 -29.79
C TYR A 189 -2.81 -0.85 -28.66
N LEU A 190 -2.44 -0.59 -27.41
CA LEU A 190 -3.34 -0.84 -26.27
C LEU A 190 -4.54 0.10 -26.26
N LYS A 191 -4.33 1.40 -26.33
CA LYS A 191 -5.44 2.37 -26.33
C LYS A 191 -6.43 2.17 -27.49
N PRO A 192 -6.00 1.98 -28.75
CA PRO A 192 -6.92 1.67 -29.83
C PRO A 192 -7.75 0.41 -29.58
N ALA A 193 -7.11 -0.67 -29.13
CA ALA A 193 -7.79 -1.96 -28.96
C ALA A 193 -8.67 -2.00 -27.70
N ILE A 194 -8.20 -1.47 -26.58
CA ILE A 194 -8.87 -1.60 -25.28
C ILE A 194 -9.86 -0.45 -25.06
N ARG A 195 -9.43 0.80 -25.30
CA ARG A 195 -10.28 1.97 -25.08
C ARG A 195 -11.26 2.20 -26.21
N TYR A 196 -10.76 2.36 -27.45
CA TYR A 196 -11.63 2.82 -28.56
C TYR A 196 -12.48 1.70 -29.14
N GLN A 197 -11.99 0.46 -29.18
CA GLN A 197 -12.73 -0.70 -29.68
C GLN A 197 -13.36 -1.52 -28.55
N GLY A 198 -12.66 -1.70 -27.44
CA GLY A 198 -13.08 -2.51 -26.30
C GLY A 198 -14.00 -1.78 -25.32
N GLY A 199 -14.10 -0.44 -25.39
CA GLY A 199 -15.00 0.34 -24.55
C GLY A 199 -14.52 0.65 -23.14
N ALA A 200 -13.28 0.32 -22.78
CA ALA A 200 -12.69 0.74 -21.52
C ALA A 200 -12.53 2.27 -21.46
N TYR A 201 -12.56 2.83 -20.25
CA TYR A 201 -12.36 4.27 -20.08
C TYR A 201 -10.95 4.70 -20.47
N ASP A 202 -9.94 3.97 -20.01
CA ASP A 202 -8.54 4.18 -20.43
C ASP A 202 -7.70 2.91 -20.26
N SER A 203 -6.49 2.91 -20.86
CA SER A 203 -5.51 1.83 -20.74
C SER A 203 -4.11 2.35 -21.00
N GLY A 204 -3.10 1.70 -20.45
CA GLY A 204 -1.72 2.12 -20.62
C GLY A 204 -0.67 1.15 -20.09
N ILE A 205 0.57 1.62 -20.12
CA ILE A 205 1.75 0.95 -19.56
C ILE A 205 2.48 1.95 -18.68
N ASP A 206 2.72 1.56 -17.42
CA ASP A 206 3.53 2.33 -16.48
C ASP A 206 4.84 1.59 -16.21
N PHE A 207 5.92 2.35 -16.01
CA PHE A 207 7.25 1.84 -15.65
C PHE A 207 7.71 2.42 -14.33
N TYR A 208 7.99 1.54 -13.42
CA TYR A 208 8.55 1.86 -12.10
C TYR A 208 10.03 1.52 -12.10
N ILE A 209 10.84 2.37 -12.76
CA ILE A 209 12.25 2.12 -13.05
C ILE A 209 13.08 1.87 -11.78
N PRO A 210 12.99 2.67 -10.71
CA PRO A 210 13.75 2.41 -9.49
C PRO A 210 13.38 1.07 -8.84
N ALA A 211 12.13 0.65 -8.96
CA ALA A 211 11.63 -0.60 -8.41
C ALA A 211 11.79 -1.79 -9.36
N GLY A 212 12.05 -1.56 -10.64
CA GLY A 212 12.36 -2.59 -11.65
C GLY A 212 11.17 -3.41 -12.13
N TYR A 213 9.97 -2.86 -12.15
CA TYR A 213 8.77 -3.53 -12.70
C TYR A 213 7.96 -2.59 -13.60
N PHE A 214 7.07 -3.18 -14.40
CA PHE A 214 6.11 -2.48 -15.24
C PHE A 214 4.69 -2.97 -14.95
N SER A 215 3.71 -2.16 -15.30
CA SER A 215 2.28 -2.47 -15.21
C SER A 215 1.58 -2.14 -16.51
N LEU A 216 0.89 -3.12 -17.09
CA LEU A 216 -0.14 -2.89 -18.09
C LEU A 216 -1.47 -2.77 -17.35
N TRP A 217 -2.29 -1.81 -17.74
CA TRP A 217 -3.53 -1.55 -17.01
C TRP A 217 -4.67 -1.11 -17.93
N SER A 218 -5.90 -1.40 -17.50
CA SER A 218 -7.12 -0.81 -18.03
C SER A 218 -8.05 -0.44 -16.89
N THR A 219 -8.83 0.61 -17.07
CA THR A 219 -9.77 1.13 -16.09
C THR A 219 -11.17 1.22 -16.68
N ALA A 220 -12.19 0.96 -15.84
CA ALA A 220 -13.59 0.85 -16.24
C ALA A 220 -13.75 -0.05 -17.49
N ASP A 221 -13.18 -1.24 -17.42
CA ASP A 221 -13.04 -2.18 -18.53
C ASP A 221 -14.22 -3.16 -18.59
N PRO A 222 -15.07 -3.11 -19.62
CA PRO A 222 -16.17 -4.05 -19.76
C PRO A 222 -15.75 -5.45 -20.25
N GLU A 223 -14.54 -5.57 -20.85
CA GLU A 223 -14.08 -6.75 -21.58
C GLU A 223 -12.76 -7.33 -21.06
N VAL A 224 -12.65 -7.51 -19.73
CA VAL A 224 -11.42 -7.96 -19.04
C VAL A 224 -10.73 -9.15 -19.71
N ARG A 225 -11.49 -10.14 -20.20
CA ARG A 225 -10.89 -11.34 -20.84
C ARG A 225 -10.18 -10.99 -22.14
N SER A 226 -10.73 -10.09 -22.95
CA SER A 226 -10.12 -9.60 -24.16
C SER A 226 -8.90 -8.76 -23.84
N THR A 227 -9.00 -7.89 -22.86
CA THR A 227 -7.91 -7.02 -22.38
C THR A 227 -6.71 -7.83 -21.90
N ILE A 228 -6.91 -8.87 -21.09
CA ILE A 228 -5.82 -9.75 -20.67
C ILE A 228 -5.10 -10.41 -21.87
N LYS A 229 -5.85 -10.85 -22.89
CA LYS A 229 -5.23 -11.40 -24.12
C LYS A 229 -4.39 -10.35 -24.85
N LEU A 230 -4.87 -9.12 -24.94
CA LEU A 230 -4.15 -8.00 -25.54
C LEU A 230 -2.88 -7.67 -24.75
N PHE A 231 -2.95 -7.65 -23.41
CA PHE A 231 -1.76 -7.48 -22.58
C PHE A 231 -0.70 -8.54 -22.83
N LEU A 232 -1.10 -9.81 -22.89
CA LEU A 232 -0.17 -10.92 -23.16
C LEU A 232 0.41 -10.88 -24.58
N ALA A 233 -0.32 -10.34 -25.54
CA ALA A 233 0.12 -10.20 -26.92
C ALA A 233 0.99 -8.95 -27.18
N THR A 234 1.06 -8.00 -26.25
CA THR A 234 1.71 -6.69 -26.44
C THR A 234 3.16 -6.81 -26.91
N GLY A 235 3.93 -7.77 -26.36
CA GLY A 235 5.31 -7.98 -26.77
C GLY A 235 5.47 -8.41 -28.23
N ALA A 236 4.62 -9.31 -28.71
CA ALA A 236 4.63 -9.74 -30.11
C ALA A 236 4.19 -8.59 -31.05
N GLN A 237 3.14 -7.88 -30.69
CA GLN A 237 2.62 -6.75 -31.47
C GLN A 237 3.61 -5.60 -31.59
N LEU A 238 4.44 -5.37 -30.54
CA LEU A 238 5.53 -4.39 -30.60
C LEU A 238 6.56 -4.69 -31.69
N MET A 239 6.81 -5.97 -31.96
CA MET A 239 7.76 -6.38 -33.01
C MET A 239 7.21 -6.18 -34.43
N GLU A 240 5.90 -5.99 -34.56
CA GLU A 240 5.20 -5.79 -35.85
C GLU A 240 4.94 -4.29 -36.14
N LEU A 241 5.19 -3.41 -35.17
CA LEU A 241 5.05 -1.96 -35.39
C LEU A 241 6.13 -1.48 -36.39
N PRO A 242 5.75 -0.67 -37.39
CA PRO A 242 6.66 -0.15 -38.40
C PRO A 242 7.69 0.85 -37.86
#